data_c6f93a4bf0cf0a6e03321b1e437f4a0f
#
_entry.id   c6f93a4bf0cf0a6e03321b1e437f4a0f
#
_cell.length_a   1.000
_cell.length_b   1.000
_cell.length_c   1.000
_cell.angle_alpha   90.00
_cell.angle_beta   90.00
_cell.angle_gamma   90.00
#
_symmetry.space_group_name_H-M   'P 1'
#
loop_
_entity.id
_entity.type
_entity.pdbx_description
1 polymer ?
#
loop_
_entity_poly.entity_id
_entity_poly.type
_entity_poly.pdbx_seq_one_letter_code
_entity_poly.pdbx_strand_id
1 'polypeptide(L)'
;MKDKNRYAKNICIFVLGIVSLVLLCLLAKNYNLLFLQKIDTKILQFMVEHTNECMTVVMNVITFFGTIGGVTLILILMILISRFQKEMMLYSSLVLFNYLINGFIKNMVMRSRPSVHHLTFADGYSFVSGHSSISIVLSVTLIAFFVPKIKNAVLRNGIAVFLCVLPFCIAV
;
A
#
# COMPACT_ATOMS: atom_id res chain seq x y z
N MET A 1 -2.26 -11.08 -34.45
CA MET A 1 -1.39 -11.52 -33.32
C MET A 1 -1.36 -10.52 -32.16
N LYS A 2 -1.30 -9.20 -32.35
CA LYS A 2 -1.28 -8.20 -31.27
C LYS A 2 -2.52 -8.22 -30.37
N ASP A 3 -3.71 -8.42 -30.94
CA ASP A 3 -4.95 -8.42 -30.15
C ASP A 3 -5.08 -9.65 -29.24
N LYS A 4 -4.73 -10.85 -29.74
CA LYS A 4 -4.73 -12.07 -28.92
C LYS A 4 -3.85 -11.94 -27.65
N ASN A 5 -2.69 -11.33 -27.79
CA ASN A 5 -1.77 -11.10 -26.68
C ASN A 5 -2.32 -10.07 -25.67
N ARG A 6 -3.07 -9.09 -26.16
CA ARG A 6 -3.73 -8.07 -25.31
C ARG A 6 -4.89 -8.70 -24.51
N TYR A 7 -5.72 -9.53 -25.14
CA TYR A 7 -6.81 -10.25 -24.44
C TYR A 7 -6.25 -11.22 -23.41
N ALA A 8 -5.23 -12.01 -23.76
CA ALA A 8 -4.59 -12.93 -22.81
C ALA A 8 -4.01 -12.18 -21.59
N LYS A 9 -3.35 -11.03 -21.81
CA LYS A 9 -2.85 -10.20 -20.73
C LYS A 9 -3.98 -9.66 -19.83
N ASN A 10 -5.09 -9.20 -20.41
CA ASN A 10 -6.21 -8.68 -19.63
C ASN A 10 -6.89 -9.80 -18.81
N ILE A 11 -7.05 -11.00 -19.38
CA ILE A 11 -7.58 -12.17 -18.66
C ILE A 11 -6.64 -12.54 -17.50
N CYS A 12 -5.34 -12.56 -17.73
CA CYS A 12 -4.36 -12.86 -16.68
C CYS A 12 -4.44 -11.86 -15.52
N ILE A 13 -4.53 -10.56 -15.80
CA ILE A 13 -4.69 -9.51 -14.79
C ILE A 13 -6.01 -9.70 -14.01
N PHE A 14 -7.09 -10.00 -14.70
CA PHE A 14 -8.40 -10.23 -14.09
C PHE A 14 -8.38 -11.45 -13.16
N VAL A 15 -7.79 -12.57 -13.61
CA VAL A 15 -7.65 -13.80 -12.81
C VAL A 15 -6.77 -13.53 -11.58
N LEU A 16 -5.63 -12.84 -11.74
CA LEU A 16 -4.79 -12.44 -10.62
C LEU A 16 -5.56 -11.58 -9.61
N GLY A 17 -6.40 -10.66 -10.07
CA GLY A 17 -7.26 -9.85 -9.21
C GLY A 17 -8.25 -10.70 -8.39
N ILE A 18 -8.90 -11.66 -9.03
CA ILE A 18 -9.82 -12.59 -8.33
C ILE A 18 -9.06 -13.43 -7.31
N VAL A 19 -7.92 -14.02 -7.69
CA VAL A 19 -7.09 -14.82 -6.78
C VAL A 19 -6.65 -13.99 -5.56
N SER A 20 -6.20 -12.75 -5.78
CA SER A 20 -5.82 -11.85 -4.69
C SER A 20 -6.98 -11.54 -3.76
N LEU A 21 -8.19 -11.32 -4.30
CA LEU A 21 -9.39 -11.07 -3.52
C LEU A 21 -9.78 -12.30 -2.68
N VAL A 22 -9.74 -13.50 -3.28
CA VAL A 22 -10.02 -14.76 -2.57
C VAL A 22 -9.02 -14.98 -1.43
N LEU A 23 -7.72 -14.76 -1.69
CA LEU A 23 -6.69 -14.85 -0.66
C LEU A 23 -6.92 -13.85 0.48
N LEU A 24 -7.29 -12.61 0.16
CA LEU A 24 -7.64 -11.60 1.16
C LEU A 24 -8.82 -12.04 2.03
N CYS A 25 -9.89 -12.58 1.42
CA CYS A 25 -11.05 -13.10 2.14
C CYS A 25 -10.69 -14.29 3.03
N LEU A 26 -9.85 -15.20 2.54
CA LEU A 26 -9.37 -16.34 3.33
C LEU A 26 -8.52 -15.88 4.53
N LEU A 27 -7.63 -14.92 4.34
CA LEU A 27 -6.84 -14.34 5.43
C LEU A 27 -7.74 -13.61 6.43
N ALA A 28 -8.72 -12.83 5.95
CA ALA A 28 -9.68 -12.13 6.80
C ALA A 28 -10.51 -13.07 7.65
N LYS A 29 -10.90 -14.24 7.12
CA LYS A 29 -11.66 -15.25 7.84
C LYS A 29 -10.81 -16.04 8.84
N ASN A 30 -9.54 -16.24 8.52
CA ASN A 30 -8.65 -17.18 9.22
C ASN A 30 -7.51 -16.50 9.99
N TYR A 31 -7.58 -15.18 10.26
CA TYR A 31 -6.50 -14.47 10.97
C TYR A 31 -6.26 -14.99 12.39
N ASN A 32 -7.23 -15.71 12.98
CA ASN A 32 -7.13 -16.33 14.30
C ASN A 32 -6.41 -17.69 14.30
N LEU A 33 -5.98 -18.21 13.14
CA LEU A 33 -5.21 -19.46 13.10
C LEU A 33 -3.92 -19.33 13.89
N LEU A 34 -3.64 -20.33 14.74
CA LEU A 34 -2.45 -20.39 15.62
C LEU A 34 -1.14 -20.14 14.85
N PHE A 35 -1.07 -20.59 13.60
CA PHE A 35 0.11 -20.39 12.76
C PHE A 35 0.30 -18.89 12.41
N LEU A 36 -0.76 -18.20 12.01
CA LEU A 36 -0.71 -16.76 11.69
C LEU A 36 -0.42 -15.93 12.94
N GLN A 37 -1.03 -16.27 14.06
CA GLN A 37 -0.76 -15.61 15.34
C GLN A 37 0.70 -15.77 15.79
N LYS A 38 1.29 -16.95 15.59
CA LYS A 38 2.72 -17.18 15.89
C LYS A 38 3.63 -16.34 15.03
N ILE A 39 3.30 -16.18 13.73
CA ILE A 39 4.06 -15.30 12.83
C ILE A 39 3.94 -13.86 13.28
N ASP A 40 2.71 -13.38 13.50
CA ASP A 40 2.43 -12.01 13.98
C ASP A 40 3.20 -11.71 15.27
N THR A 41 3.15 -12.60 16.25
CA THR A 41 3.84 -12.43 17.55
C THR A 41 5.36 -12.35 17.36
N LYS A 42 5.95 -13.22 16.54
CA LYS A 42 7.40 -13.22 16.28
C LYS A 42 7.85 -11.92 15.58
N ILE A 43 7.10 -11.46 14.57
CA ILE A 43 7.42 -10.22 13.87
C ILE A 43 7.30 -9.05 14.83
N LEU A 44 6.22 -8.99 15.60
CA LEU A 44 5.97 -7.93 16.58
C LEU A 44 7.08 -7.88 17.65
N GLN A 45 7.47 -9.02 18.19
CA GLN A 45 8.55 -9.12 19.18
C GLN A 45 9.88 -8.64 18.58
N PHE A 46 10.21 -9.09 17.37
CA PHE A 46 11.41 -8.64 16.67
C PHE A 46 11.42 -7.12 16.50
N MET A 47 10.29 -6.50 16.12
CA MET A 47 10.18 -5.06 15.97
C MET A 47 10.37 -4.32 17.29
N VAL A 48 9.72 -4.78 18.37
CA VAL A 48 9.85 -4.18 19.70
C VAL A 48 11.31 -4.23 20.20
N GLU A 49 11.99 -5.36 20.02
CA GLU A 49 13.37 -5.56 20.45
C GLU A 49 14.38 -4.68 19.68
N HIS A 50 14.08 -4.32 18.40
CA HIS A 50 14.97 -3.54 17.55
C HIS A 50 14.55 -2.06 17.44
N THR A 51 13.51 -1.65 18.13
CA THR A 51 13.05 -0.25 18.14
C THR A 51 13.98 0.62 18.97
N ASN A 52 14.40 1.74 18.40
CA ASN A 52 15.13 2.81 19.08
C ASN A 52 14.66 4.18 18.57
N GLU A 53 15.05 5.26 19.25
CA GLU A 53 14.59 6.62 18.91
C GLU A 53 14.91 7.03 17.48
N CYS A 54 16.13 6.74 17.00
CA CYS A 54 16.53 7.07 15.63
C CYS A 54 15.68 6.30 14.60
N MET A 55 15.47 4.99 14.81
CA MET A 55 14.62 4.15 13.96
C MET A 55 13.18 4.67 13.95
N THR A 56 12.65 5.07 15.11
CA THR A 56 11.30 5.61 15.24
C THR A 56 11.13 6.88 14.40
N VAL A 57 12.10 7.81 14.44
CA VAL A 57 12.05 9.03 13.62
C VAL A 57 12.06 8.68 12.12
N VAL A 58 12.97 7.81 11.69
CA VAL A 58 13.05 7.36 10.28
C VAL A 58 11.75 6.71 9.84
N MET A 59 11.21 5.79 10.63
CA MET A 59 9.96 5.09 10.31
C MET A 59 8.75 6.04 10.30
N ASN A 60 8.69 7.03 11.17
CA ASN A 60 7.64 8.04 11.14
C ASN A 60 7.68 8.87 9.85
N VAL A 61 8.86 9.25 9.38
CA VAL A 61 9.03 9.96 8.09
C VAL A 61 8.57 9.07 6.93
N ILE A 62 8.97 7.81 6.92
CA ILE A 62 8.57 6.86 5.87
C ILE A 62 7.05 6.63 5.90
N THR A 63 6.50 6.39 7.09
CA THR A 63 5.07 6.12 7.28
C THR A 63 4.19 7.32 6.91
N PHE A 64 4.71 8.56 7.04
CA PHE A 64 4.00 9.76 6.61
C PHE A 64 3.51 9.65 5.15
N PHE A 65 4.29 9.04 4.26
CA PHE A 65 3.89 8.83 2.86
C PHE A 65 2.72 7.82 2.69
N GLY A 66 2.40 7.05 3.72
CA GLY A 66 1.22 6.19 3.77
C GLY A 66 0.03 6.79 4.53
N THR A 67 0.18 7.95 5.17
CA THR A 67 -0.92 8.65 5.86
C THR A 67 -1.84 9.35 4.86
N ILE A 68 -3.07 9.64 5.29
CA ILE A 68 -4.03 10.42 4.48
C ILE A 68 -3.42 11.77 4.11
N GLY A 69 -2.77 12.47 5.04
CA GLY A 69 -2.16 13.77 4.80
C GLY A 69 -1.05 13.71 3.75
N GLY A 70 -0.10 12.78 3.92
CA GLY A 70 1.00 12.59 2.98
C GLY A 70 0.53 12.19 1.59
N VAL A 71 -0.39 11.24 1.50
CA VAL A 71 -0.96 10.79 0.22
C VAL A 71 -1.73 11.92 -0.47
N THR A 72 -2.57 12.66 0.27
CA THR A 72 -3.33 13.79 -0.29
C THR A 72 -2.39 14.86 -0.82
N LEU A 73 -1.33 15.21 -0.09
CA LEU A 73 -0.32 16.17 -0.53
C LEU A 73 0.33 15.70 -1.84
N ILE A 74 0.75 14.43 -1.93
CA ILE A 74 1.35 13.87 -3.13
C ILE A 74 0.36 13.92 -4.30
N LEU A 75 -0.90 13.53 -4.10
CA LEU A 75 -1.91 13.55 -5.16
C LEU A 75 -2.17 14.97 -5.68
N ILE A 76 -2.25 15.95 -4.80
CA ILE A 76 -2.40 17.37 -5.19
C ILE A 76 -1.20 17.79 -6.04
N LEU A 77 0.02 17.54 -5.61
CA LEU A 77 1.23 17.85 -6.36
C LEU A 77 1.24 17.16 -7.73
N MET A 78 0.86 15.88 -7.77
CA MET A 78 0.78 15.11 -9.02
C MET A 78 -0.24 15.69 -9.99
N ILE A 79 -1.43 16.06 -9.52
CA ILE A 79 -2.48 16.68 -10.34
C ILE A 79 -2.00 18.02 -10.90
N LEU A 80 -1.37 18.86 -10.08
CA LEU A 80 -0.83 20.16 -10.50
C LEU A 80 0.28 20.00 -11.55
N ILE A 81 1.26 19.11 -11.30
CA ILE A 81 2.37 18.83 -12.22
C ILE A 81 1.85 18.27 -13.55
N SER A 82 0.86 17.40 -13.50
CA SER A 82 0.25 16.81 -14.70
C SER A 82 -0.70 17.76 -15.45
N ARG A 83 -0.92 18.97 -14.94
CA ARG A 83 -1.85 19.93 -15.50
C ARG A 83 -3.25 19.35 -15.73
N PHE A 84 -3.76 18.61 -14.74
CA PHE A 84 -5.10 18.00 -14.76
C PHE A 84 -5.34 17.01 -15.92
N GLN A 85 -4.30 16.27 -16.35
CA GLN A 85 -4.49 15.22 -17.36
C GLN A 85 -5.51 14.17 -16.87
N LYS A 86 -6.39 13.74 -17.79
CA LYS A 86 -7.49 12.80 -17.46
C LYS A 86 -7.00 11.48 -16.84
N GLU A 87 -5.88 10.95 -17.34
CA GLU A 87 -5.28 9.74 -16.79
C GLU A 87 -4.87 9.94 -15.32
N MET A 88 -4.30 11.10 -14.97
CA MET A 88 -3.90 11.39 -13.60
C MET A 88 -5.12 11.52 -12.69
N MET A 89 -6.19 12.13 -13.15
CA MET A 89 -7.44 12.21 -12.38
C MET A 89 -8.03 10.81 -12.13
N LEU A 90 -7.98 9.92 -13.13
CA LEU A 90 -8.39 8.53 -12.98
C LEU A 90 -7.54 7.80 -11.92
N TYR A 91 -6.21 7.92 -11.97
CA TYR A 91 -5.33 7.31 -10.96
C TYR A 91 -5.59 7.86 -9.56
N SER A 92 -5.83 9.16 -9.43
CA SER A 92 -6.16 9.77 -8.15
C SER A 92 -7.48 9.24 -7.59
N SER A 93 -8.49 9.02 -8.45
CA SER A 93 -9.75 8.41 -8.03
C SER A 93 -9.59 6.97 -7.56
N LEU A 94 -8.66 6.19 -8.14
CA LEU A 94 -8.35 4.84 -7.67
C LEU A 94 -7.73 4.84 -6.27
N VAL A 95 -6.87 5.81 -5.96
CA VAL A 95 -6.30 5.96 -4.60
C VAL A 95 -7.40 6.29 -3.59
N LEU A 96 -8.30 7.22 -3.92
CA LEU A 96 -9.44 7.56 -3.07
C LEU A 96 -10.39 6.36 -2.88
N PHE A 97 -10.68 5.63 -3.94
CA PHE A 97 -11.52 4.43 -3.90
C PHE A 97 -10.91 3.34 -3.02
N ASN A 98 -9.59 3.14 -3.11
CA ASN A 98 -8.87 2.23 -2.22
C ASN A 98 -9.04 2.60 -0.75
N TYR A 99 -8.99 3.88 -0.42
CA TYR A 99 -9.21 4.37 0.94
C TYR A 99 -10.61 4.00 1.46
N LEU A 100 -11.65 4.21 0.64
CA LEU A 100 -13.03 3.88 1.00
C LEU A 100 -13.23 2.38 1.20
N ILE A 101 -12.70 1.55 0.27
CA ILE A 101 -12.76 0.08 0.38
C ILE A 101 -12.03 -0.41 1.63
N ASN A 102 -10.85 0.15 1.91
CA ASN A 102 -10.09 -0.23 3.10
C ASN A 102 -10.87 0.02 4.38
N GLY A 103 -11.53 1.18 4.51
CA GLY A 103 -12.40 1.49 5.64
C GLY A 103 -13.57 0.51 5.76
N PHE A 104 -14.19 0.16 4.64
CA PHE A 104 -15.27 -0.82 4.62
C PHE A 104 -14.81 -2.22 5.09
N ILE A 105 -13.69 -2.71 4.56
CA ILE A 105 -13.13 -4.03 4.94
C ILE A 105 -12.74 -4.04 6.42
N LYS A 106 -12.14 -2.97 6.95
CA LYS A 106 -11.82 -2.84 8.37
C LYS A 106 -13.05 -3.04 9.27
N ASN A 107 -14.15 -2.39 8.91
CA ASN A 107 -15.40 -2.49 9.66
C ASN A 107 -16.06 -3.86 9.52
N MET A 108 -15.81 -4.61 8.46
CA MET A 108 -16.29 -5.98 8.31
C MET A 108 -15.49 -6.99 9.12
N VAL A 109 -14.16 -6.85 9.15
CA VAL A 109 -13.25 -7.83 9.79
C VAL A 109 -13.14 -7.58 11.28
N MET A 110 -13.19 -6.32 11.73
CA MET A 110 -13.14 -5.87 13.15
C MET A 110 -11.99 -6.49 13.96
N ARG A 111 -10.84 -6.75 13.32
CA ARG A 111 -9.67 -7.29 14.02
C ARG A 111 -9.13 -6.26 14.99
N SER A 112 -9.07 -6.60 16.30
CA SER A 112 -8.43 -5.76 17.32
C SER A 112 -6.94 -5.58 17.04
N ARG A 113 -6.39 -4.46 17.52
CA ARG A 113 -4.93 -4.24 17.49
C ARG A 113 -4.24 -5.01 18.58
N PRO A 114 -2.96 -5.42 18.39
CA PRO A 114 -2.15 -5.98 19.46
C PRO A 114 -2.04 -4.99 20.65
N SER A 115 -2.03 -5.50 21.86
CA SER A 115 -1.89 -4.74 23.10
C SER A 115 -0.41 -4.41 23.39
N VAL A 116 0.25 -3.69 22.47
CA VAL A 116 1.63 -3.22 22.63
C VAL A 116 1.66 -1.71 22.70
N HIS A 117 2.74 -1.16 23.26
CA HIS A 117 2.94 0.29 23.24
C HIS A 117 3.05 0.79 21.79
N HIS A 118 2.07 1.58 21.36
CA HIS A 118 2.08 2.16 20.03
C HIS A 118 2.95 3.42 20.03
N LEU A 119 3.95 3.45 19.16
CA LEU A 119 4.84 4.60 19.00
C LEU A 119 4.19 5.76 18.22
N THR A 120 3.11 5.46 17.50
CA THR A 120 2.32 6.44 16.75
C THR A 120 0.84 6.24 17.03
N PHE A 121 0.08 7.33 16.88
CA PHE A 121 -1.37 7.29 17.02
C PHE A 121 -1.98 6.39 15.93
N ALA A 122 -2.74 5.39 16.34
CA ALA A 122 -3.30 4.40 15.45
C ALA A 122 -4.72 4.03 15.88
N ASP A 123 -5.71 4.64 15.24
CA ASP A 123 -7.12 4.40 15.50
C ASP A 123 -7.70 3.21 14.71
N GLY A 124 -8.80 2.68 15.27
CA GLY A 124 -9.64 1.68 14.64
C GLY A 124 -9.02 0.28 14.54
N TYR A 125 -9.58 -0.54 13.68
CA TYR A 125 -9.20 -1.94 13.52
C TYR A 125 -7.85 -2.13 12.82
N SER A 126 -7.17 -3.26 13.11
CA SER A 126 -5.82 -3.55 12.60
C SER A 126 -5.78 -4.10 11.17
N PHE A 127 -6.80 -4.83 10.74
CA PHE A 127 -6.87 -5.46 9.40
C PHE A 127 -7.95 -4.79 8.54
N VAL A 128 -7.73 -4.41 7.34
CA VAL A 128 -6.51 -4.38 6.51
C VAL A 128 -5.69 -3.14 6.85
N SER A 129 -4.34 -3.20 6.75
CA SER A 129 -3.50 -2.03 6.97
C SER A 129 -3.81 -0.92 5.95
N GLY A 130 -4.28 0.24 6.44
CA GLY A 130 -4.56 1.40 5.62
C GLY A 130 -3.31 2.00 4.98
N HIS A 131 -2.24 2.16 5.76
CA HIS A 131 -0.97 2.70 5.29
C HIS A 131 -0.36 1.83 4.20
N SER A 132 -0.33 0.50 4.40
CA SER A 132 0.23 -0.43 3.41
C SER A 132 -0.58 -0.44 2.11
N SER A 133 -1.90 -0.53 2.18
CA SER A 133 -2.74 -0.60 0.98
C SER A 133 -2.69 0.68 0.16
N ILE A 134 -2.75 1.85 0.82
CA ILE A 134 -2.74 3.14 0.12
C ILE A 134 -1.35 3.43 -0.48
N SER A 135 -0.27 3.04 0.19
CA SER A 135 1.09 3.20 -0.32
C SER A 135 1.36 2.32 -1.54
N ILE A 136 0.80 1.10 -1.59
CA ILE A 136 0.88 0.24 -2.78
C ILE A 136 0.19 0.92 -3.98
N VAL A 137 -1.06 1.37 -3.81
CA VAL A 137 -1.82 1.99 -4.89
C VAL A 137 -1.16 3.30 -5.34
N LEU A 138 -0.64 4.10 -4.42
CA LEU A 138 0.12 5.30 -4.73
C LEU A 138 1.40 4.99 -5.50
N SER A 139 2.18 4.00 -5.07
CA SER A 139 3.41 3.59 -5.74
C SER A 139 3.13 3.08 -7.16
N VAL A 140 2.10 2.25 -7.35
CA VAL A 140 1.68 1.79 -8.68
C VAL A 140 1.25 2.96 -9.55
N THR A 141 0.53 3.93 -9.01
CA THR A 141 0.12 5.16 -9.71
C THR A 141 1.34 5.97 -10.18
N LEU A 142 2.31 6.17 -9.30
CA LEU A 142 3.55 6.89 -9.62
C LEU A 142 4.36 6.15 -10.69
N ILE A 143 4.48 4.84 -10.58
CA ILE A 143 5.18 4.01 -11.56
C ILE A 143 4.48 4.06 -12.92
N ALA A 144 3.17 3.95 -12.95
CA ALA A 144 2.42 3.94 -14.21
C ALA A 144 2.43 5.28 -14.94
N PHE A 145 2.35 6.39 -14.20
CA PHE A 145 2.15 7.71 -14.79
C PHE A 145 3.43 8.54 -14.92
N PHE A 146 4.30 8.56 -13.90
CA PHE A 146 5.48 9.42 -13.89
C PHE A 146 6.76 8.73 -14.32
N VAL A 147 6.99 7.50 -13.89
CA VAL A 147 8.25 6.79 -14.19
C VAL A 147 8.52 6.72 -15.70
N PRO A 148 7.55 6.44 -16.60
CA PRO A 148 7.80 6.40 -18.03
C PRO A 148 8.21 7.74 -18.65
N LYS A 149 7.91 8.86 -17.97
CA LYS A 149 8.25 10.22 -18.44
C LYS A 149 9.68 10.63 -18.10
N ILE A 150 10.39 9.85 -17.28
CA ILE A 150 11.78 10.10 -16.88
C ILE A 150 12.71 9.63 -18.01
N LYS A 151 13.42 10.59 -18.62
CA LYS A 151 14.33 10.32 -19.76
C LYS A 151 15.58 9.54 -19.34
N ASN A 152 16.16 9.89 -18.18
CA ASN A 152 17.36 9.21 -17.68
C ASN A 152 17.01 7.80 -17.21
N ALA A 153 17.58 6.78 -17.85
CA ALA A 153 17.28 5.38 -17.57
C ALA A 153 17.71 4.94 -16.14
N VAL A 154 18.84 5.42 -15.66
CA VAL A 154 19.34 5.09 -14.30
C VAL A 154 18.40 5.65 -13.26
N LEU A 155 18.04 6.94 -13.37
CA LEU A 155 17.12 7.61 -12.46
C LEU A 155 15.73 6.96 -12.51
N ARG A 156 15.23 6.65 -13.71
CA ARG A 156 13.94 5.96 -13.92
C ARG A 156 13.89 4.62 -13.21
N ASN A 157 14.90 3.80 -13.40
CA ASN A 157 14.96 2.46 -12.79
C ASN A 157 15.14 2.57 -11.27
N GLY A 158 15.98 3.48 -10.78
CA GLY A 158 16.16 3.73 -9.35
C GLY A 158 14.86 4.16 -8.66
N ILE A 159 14.12 5.10 -9.24
CA ILE A 159 12.82 5.53 -8.72
C ILE A 159 11.81 4.38 -8.77
N ALA A 160 11.77 3.59 -9.84
CA ALA A 160 10.87 2.44 -9.91
C ALA A 160 11.14 1.42 -8.81
N VAL A 161 12.41 1.08 -8.57
CA VAL A 161 12.82 0.17 -7.49
C VAL A 161 12.44 0.76 -6.13
N PHE A 162 12.75 2.04 -5.89
CA PHE A 162 12.37 2.72 -4.64
C PHE A 162 10.87 2.65 -4.38
N LEU A 163 10.05 2.96 -5.38
CA LEU A 163 8.59 2.90 -5.27
C LEU A 163 8.05 1.48 -5.08
N CYS A 164 8.74 0.45 -5.58
CA CYS A 164 8.39 -0.93 -5.30
C CYS A 164 8.72 -1.34 -3.86
N VAL A 165 9.80 -0.82 -3.27
CA VAL A 165 10.24 -1.16 -1.91
C VAL A 165 9.48 -0.36 -0.85
N LEU A 166 9.15 0.89 -1.13
CA LEU A 166 8.51 1.81 -0.17
C LEU A 166 7.27 1.24 0.55
N PRO A 167 6.30 0.56 -0.12
CA PRO A 167 5.17 -0.02 0.57
C PRO A 167 5.53 -1.09 1.60
N PHE A 168 6.60 -1.85 1.36
CA PHE A 168 7.08 -2.85 2.33
C PHE A 168 7.69 -2.17 3.56
N CYS A 169 8.42 -1.06 3.37
CA CYS A 169 8.93 -0.27 4.49
C CYS A 169 7.80 0.38 5.32
N ILE A 170 6.69 0.77 4.67
CA ILE A 170 5.52 1.35 5.35
C ILE A 170 4.69 0.25 6.06
N ALA A 171 4.77 -1.00 5.60
CA ALA A 171 4.02 -2.11 6.18
C ALA A 171 4.59 -2.63 7.50
N VAL A 172 5.82 -2.30 7.80
CA VAL A 172 6.56 -2.66 9.03
C VAL A 172 6.24 -1.67 10.13
#